data_870867aa479b672acdc333e21d6d2dde
#
_entry.id   870867aa479b672acdc333e21d6d2dde
#
_cell.length_a   1.000
_cell.length_b   1.000
_cell.length_c   1.000
_cell.angle_alpha   90.00
_cell.angle_beta   90.00
_cell.angle_gamma   90.00
#
_symmetry.space_group_name_H-M   'P 1'
#
loop_
_entity.id
_entity.type
_entity.pdbx_description
1 polymer ?
#
loop_
_entity_poly.entity_id
_entity_poly.type
_entity_poly.pdbx_seq_one_letter_code
_entity_poly.pdbx_strand_id
1 'polypeptide(L)'
;NSATPVLDQYSRDLTDMAEAGLLDPVIGRKKEMERVIQILCRRGKNNPCLIGEPGVGKTAIVEGLAQDIVSGNVPDILLGKRLVSLDMSGLVAKSKYRGEFEERIKKVISEVSNAKNVLLFIDELHTIIGAGGAEGSLDASNILKPALARGEVQVIGATTIEEYRKYVEKDAALERRFQPVMVEEPGADETIE
;
A
#
# COMPACT_ATOMS: atom_id res chain seq x y z
N ASN A 1 8.42 5.32 22.14
CA ASN A 1 6.94 5.31 22.28
C ASN A 1 6.27 5.63 20.96
N SER A 2 5.87 4.60 20.27
CA SER A 2 5.17 4.74 19.00
C SER A 2 3.66 4.77 19.21
N ALA A 3 2.96 5.56 18.40
CA ALA A 3 1.50 5.55 18.33
C ALA A 3 0.99 4.30 17.62
N THR A 4 1.86 3.54 16.97
CA THR A 4 1.51 2.38 16.16
C THR A 4 2.36 1.16 16.52
N PRO A 5 2.29 0.67 17.78
CA PRO A 5 3.21 -0.41 18.20
C PRO A 5 2.99 -1.74 17.46
N VAL A 6 1.75 -2.11 17.15
CA VAL A 6 1.50 -3.37 16.43
C VAL A 6 1.90 -3.21 14.96
N LEU A 7 1.56 -2.08 14.36
CA LEU A 7 1.97 -1.80 12.98
C LEU A 7 3.50 -1.86 12.86
N ASP A 8 4.21 -1.27 13.80
CA ASP A 8 5.68 -1.23 13.76
C ASP A 8 6.30 -2.62 13.81
N GLN A 9 5.66 -3.58 14.47
CA GLN A 9 6.15 -4.95 14.54
C GLN A 9 6.08 -5.69 13.21
N TYR A 10 5.13 -5.32 12.36
CA TYR A 10 4.85 -6.05 11.12
C TYR A 10 5.03 -5.19 9.88
N SER A 11 5.83 -4.13 9.98
CA SER A 11 6.01 -3.21 8.87
C SER A 11 7.41 -2.63 8.83
N ARG A 12 7.72 -2.02 7.68
CA ARG A 12 8.93 -1.21 7.49
C ARG A 12 8.47 0.23 7.23
N ASP A 13 8.97 1.17 8.00
CA ASP A 13 8.67 2.58 7.78
C ASP A 13 9.59 3.13 6.70
N LEU A 14 9.06 3.27 5.49
CA LEU A 14 9.84 3.70 4.33
C LEU A 14 10.28 5.16 4.45
N THR A 15 9.49 6.00 5.10
CA THR A 15 9.88 7.40 5.31
C THR A 15 11.03 7.51 6.28
N ASP A 16 11.05 6.70 7.34
CA ASP A 16 12.20 6.63 8.25
C ASP A 16 13.46 6.14 7.51
N MET A 17 13.30 5.14 6.66
CA MET A 17 14.42 4.63 5.86
C MET A 17 14.93 5.68 4.88
N ALA A 18 14.02 6.46 4.31
CA ALA A 18 14.40 7.56 3.41
C ALA A 18 15.19 8.64 4.15
N GLU A 19 14.76 9.00 5.36
CA GLU A 19 15.48 9.97 6.19
C GLU A 19 16.87 9.50 6.55
N ALA A 20 17.03 8.20 6.76
CA ALA A 20 18.32 7.61 7.09
C ALA A 20 19.21 7.37 5.86
N GLY A 21 18.72 7.66 4.65
CA GLY A 21 19.47 7.45 3.41
C GLY A 21 19.63 6.00 3.02
N LEU A 22 18.71 5.15 3.48
CA LEU A 22 18.80 3.71 3.25
C LEU A 22 18.11 3.23 1.97
N LEU A 23 17.37 4.11 1.30
CA LEU A 23 16.68 3.77 0.07
C LEU A 23 17.47 4.21 -1.16
N ASP A 24 17.45 3.38 -2.20
CA ASP A 24 18.10 3.70 -3.45
C ASP A 24 17.32 4.74 -4.24
N PRO A 25 18.00 5.61 -5.01
CA PRO A 25 17.30 6.54 -5.89
C PRO A 25 16.43 5.80 -6.90
N VAL A 26 15.26 6.36 -7.18
CA VAL A 26 14.33 5.78 -8.14
C VAL A 26 14.47 6.51 -9.48
N ILE A 27 14.70 5.76 -10.54
CA ILE A 27 14.94 6.29 -11.88
C ILE A 27 13.86 5.78 -12.82
N GLY A 28 13.35 6.67 -13.68
CA GLY A 28 12.41 6.28 -14.73
C GLY A 28 10.98 6.01 -14.28
N ARG A 29 10.61 6.47 -13.10
CA ARG A 29 9.27 6.23 -12.55
C ARG A 29 8.52 7.51 -12.21
N LYS A 30 8.94 8.62 -12.75
CA LYS A 30 8.35 9.91 -12.41
C LYS A 30 6.86 10.00 -12.72
N LYS A 31 6.43 9.48 -13.85
CA LYS A 31 5.03 9.51 -14.26
C LYS A 31 4.14 8.73 -13.30
N GLU A 32 4.57 7.52 -12.94
CA GLU A 32 3.84 6.67 -12.02
C GLU A 32 3.77 7.31 -10.64
N MET A 33 4.88 7.88 -10.18
CA MET A 33 4.92 8.57 -8.88
C MET A 33 4.00 9.78 -8.85
N GLU A 34 3.99 10.59 -9.91
CA GLU A 34 3.08 11.73 -10.01
C GLU A 34 1.62 11.29 -10.00
N ARG A 35 1.32 10.20 -10.71
CA ARG A 35 -0.02 9.64 -10.75
C ARG A 35 -0.47 9.17 -9.36
N VAL A 36 0.40 8.48 -8.64
CA VAL A 36 0.12 8.03 -7.27
C VAL A 36 -0.17 9.23 -6.36
N ILE A 37 0.66 10.26 -6.45
CA ILE A 37 0.49 11.47 -5.64
C ILE A 37 -0.87 12.13 -5.95
N GLN A 38 -1.23 12.25 -7.21
CA GLN A 38 -2.51 12.83 -7.62
C GLN A 38 -3.68 12.05 -7.04
N ILE A 39 -3.61 10.72 -7.08
CA ILE A 39 -4.67 9.87 -6.54
C ILE A 39 -4.78 10.03 -5.04
N LEU A 40 -3.66 10.03 -4.33
CA LEU A 40 -3.65 10.19 -2.87
C LEU A 40 -4.26 11.50 -2.42
N CYS A 41 -4.24 12.53 -3.27
CA CYS A 41 -4.80 13.84 -2.94
C CYS A 41 -6.28 13.99 -3.29
N ARG A 42 -6.91 12.98 -3.86
CA ARG A 42 -8.34 13.00 -4.20
C ARG A 42 -9.21 12.83 -2.97
N ARG A 43 -10.46 13.25 -3.09
CA ARG A 43 -11.44 13.06 -2.03
C ARG A 43 -12.08 11.67 -2.03
N GLY A 44 -12.20 11.07 -3.20
CA GLY A 44 -12.74 9.72 -3.35
C GLY A 44 -11.85 8.92 -4.27
N LYS A 45 -11.97 7.60 -4.19
CA LYS A 45 -11.14 6.69 -5.00
C LYS A 45 -9.67 7.07 -4.88
N ASN A 46 -9.27 7.33 -3.63
CA ASN A 46 -7.97 7.92 -3.30
C ASN A 46 -6.95 6.90 -2.80
N ASN A 47 -7.14 5.65 -3.15
CA ASN A 47 -6.22 4.57 -2.83
C ASN A 47 -5.64 4.04 -4.14
N PRO A 48 -4.40 4.40 -4.48
CA PRO A 48 -3.80 3.89 -5.73
C PRO A 48 -3.48 2.41 -5.61
N CYS A 49 -3.71 1.67 -6.68
CA CYS A 49 -3.32 0.28 -6.76
C CYS A 49 -2.35 0.11 -7.92
N LEU A 50 -1.11 -0.20 -7.60
CA LEU A 50 -0.07 -0.39 -8.61
C LEU A 50 -0.25 -1.77 -9.25
N ILE A 51 -0.43 -1.80 -10.54
CA ILE A 51 -0.73 -3.02 -11.29
C ILE A 51 0.37 -3.30 -12.30
N GLY A 52 0.95 -4.47 -12.21
CA GLY A 52 2.01 -4.87 -13.14
C GLY A 52 2.52 -6.25 -12.80
N GLU A 53 3.31 -6.79 -13.70
CA GLU A 53 3.93 -8.09 -13.50
C GLU A 53 4.92 -8.05 -12.35
N PRO A 54 5.18 -9.20 -11.71
CA PRO A 54 6.21 -9.26 -10.66
C PRO A 54 7.55 -8.77 -11.22
N GLY A 55 8.26 -7.97 -10.45
CA GLY A 55 9.58 -7.49 -10.83
C GLY A 55 9.62 -6.24 -11.69
N VAL A 56 8.46 -5.61 -11.99
CA VAL A 56 8.45 -4.37 -12.80
C VAL A 56 8.82 -3.12 -12.01
N GLY A 57 9.02 -3.22 -10.69
CA GLY A 57 9.46 -2.08 -9.89
C GLY A 57 8.33 -1.37 -9.16
N LYS A 58 7.25 -2.07 -8.83
CA LYS A 58 6.16 -1.48 -8.05
C LYS A 58 6.64 -0.97 -6.70
N THR A 59 7.48 -1.74 -6.04
CA THR A 59 8.06 -1.34 -4.74
C THR A 59 8.93 -0.10 -4.90
N ALA A 60 9.67 0.00 -5.99
CA ALA A 60 10.53 1.15 -6.25
C ALA A 60 9.72 2.46 -6.32
N ILE A 61 8.51 2.41 -6.89
CA ILE A 61 7.64 3.58 -6.95
C ILE A 61 7.27 4.05 -5.54
N VAL A 62 6.93 3.12 -4.66
CA VAL A 62 6.57 3.43 -3.28
C VAL A 62 7.77 3.98 -2.52
N GLU A 63 8.94 3.41 -2.71
CA GLU A 63 10.17 3.91 -2.09
C GLU A 63 10.51 5.31 -2.58
N GLY A 64 10.30 5.57 -3.87
CA GLY A 64 10.48 6.92 -4.42
C GLY A 64 9.50 7.92 -3.82
N LEU A 65 8.27 7.51 -3.62
CA LEU A 65 7.27 8.35 -2.96
C LEU A 65 7.70 8.68 -1.53
N ALA A 66 8.24 7.72 -0.79
CA ALA A 66 8.73 7.95 0.56
C ALA A 66 9.86 9.00 0.56
N GLN A 67 10.76 8.92 -0.40
CA GLN A 67 11.84 9.91 -0.55
C GLN A 67 11.29 11.30 -0.87
N ASP A 68 10.27 11.38 -1.71
CA ASP A 68 9.63 12.65 -2.05
C ASP A 68 8.92 13.27 -0.84
N ILE A 69 8.28 12.46 -0.02
CA ILE A 69 7.65 12.95 1.22
C ILE A 69 8.68 13.55 2.16
N VAL A 70 9.78 12.83 2.35
CA VAL A 70 10.87 13.26 3.25
C VAL A 70 11.54 14.55 2.74
N SER A 71 11.74 14.64 1.44
CA SER A 71 12.38 15.83 0.85
C SER A 71 11.43 17.01 0.65
N GLY A 72 10.13 16.82 0.88
CA GLY A 72 9.14 17.88 0.76
C GLY A 72 8.62 18.10 -0.65
N ASN A 73 8.92 17.22 -1.59
CA ASN A 73 8.50 17.32 -2.99
C ASN A 73 7.09 16.77 -3.23
N VAL A 74 6.18 17.02 -2.30
CA VAL A 74 4.80 16.56 -2.39
C VAL A 74 3.85 17.69 -2.01
N PRO A 75 2.57 17.61 -2.42
CA PRO A 75 1.59 18.60 -1.98
C PRO A 75 1.45 18.61 -0.45
N ASP A 76 0.98 19.73 0.08
CA ASP A 76 0.86 19.94 1.53
C ASP A 76 0.10 18.82 2.24
N ILE A 77 -0.90 18.24 1.59
CA ILE A 77 -1.71 17.19 2.18
C ILE A 77 -0.89 15.93 2.50
N LEU A 78 0.22 15.73 1.80
CA LEU A 78 1.09 14.57 2.01
C LEU A 78 2.32 14.88 2.87
N LEU A 79 2.57 16.14 3.17
CA LEU A 79 3.71 16.52 4.02
C LEU A 79 3.53 15.94 5.42
N GLY A 80 4.58 15.38 5.97
CA GLY A 80 4.57 14.80 7.30
C GLY A 80 3.92 13.43 7.40
N LYS A 81 3.47 12.87 6.28
CA LYS A 81 2.90 11.52 6.30
C LYS A 81 4.00 10.47 6.47
N ARG A 82 3.63 9.37 7.11
CA ARG A 82 4.49 8.19 7.21
C ARG A 82 4.05 7.20 6.15
N LEU A 83 4.96 6.75 5.33
CA LEU A 83 4.68 5.70 4.34
C LEU A 83 5.27 4.41 4.87
N VAL A 84 4.40 3.47 5.18
CA VAL A 84 4.76 2.25 5.89
C VAL A 84 4.38 1.05 5.04
N SER A 85 5.34 0.15 4.83
CA SER A 85 5.13 -1.09 4.06
C SER A 85 4.77 -2.23 5.00
N LEU A 86 3.56 -2.75 4.88
CA LEU A 86 3.09 -3.84 5.73
C LEU A 86 3.71 -5.17 5.29
N ASP A 87 4.27 -5.91 6.25
CA ASP A 87 4.85 -7.23 6.01
C ASP A 87 3.80 -8.30 6.22
N MET A 88 3.13 -8.69 5.15
CA MET A 88 2.10 -9.72 5.23
C MET A 88 2.66 -11.09 5.59
N SER A 89 3.87 -11.41 5.10
CA SER A 89 4.51 -12.68 5.46
C SER A 89 4.72 -12.80 6.96
N GLY A 90 5.18 -11.73 7.59
CA GLY A 90 5.40 -11.72 9.03
C GLY A 90 4.12 -11.88 9.82
N LEU A 91 3.06 -11.22 9.36
CA LEU A 91 1.75 -11.34 10.00
C LEU A 91 1.24 -12.77 9.94
N VAL A 92 1.31 -13.38 8.76
CA VAL A 92 0.86 -14.76 8.55
C VAL A 92 1.70 -15.75 9.35
N ALA A 93 3.03 -15.61 9.28
CA ALA A 93 3.95 -16.53 9.92
C ALA A 93 3.81 -16.57 11.45
N LYS A 94 3.48 -15.44 12.04
CA LYS A 94 3.32 -15.34 13.50
C LYS A 94 1.91 -15.63 13.97
N SER A 95 0.98 -15.88 13.07
CA SER A 95 -0.40 -16.18 13.40
C SER A 95 -0.62 -17.69 13.37
N LYS A 96 -1.04 -18.25 14.51
CA LYS A 96 -1.33 -19.69 14.62
C LYS A 96 -2.70 -20.04 14.09
N TYR A 97 -3.62 -19.09 14.18
CA TYR A 97 -5.02 -19.29 13.79
C TYR A 97 -5.48 -18.14 12.92
N ARG A 98 -6.50 -18.39 12.14
CA ARG A 98 -7.15 -17.36 11.33
C ARG A 98 -7.64 -16.18 12.18
N GLY A 99 -8.25 -16.49 13.34
CA GLY A 99 -8.73 -15.44 14.25
C GLY A 99 -7.61 -14.56 14.78
N GLU A 100 -6.44 -15.15 15.01
CA GLU A 100 -5.27 -14.39 15.47
C GLU A 100 -4.77 -13.43 14.40
N PHE A 101 -4.74 -13.87 13.15
CA PHE A 101 -4.38 -13.00 12.03
C PHE A 101 -5.36 -11.84 11.89
N GLU A 102 -6.67 -12.15 11.94
CA GLU A 102 -7.71 -11.11 11.84
C GLU A 102 -7.59 -10.09 12.96
N GLU A 103 -7.30 -10.53 14.19
CA GLU A 103 -7.11 -9.64 15.33
C GLU A 103 -5.90 -8.70 15.12
N ARG A 104 -4.82 -9.22 14.57
CA ARG A 104 -3.63 -8.40 14.27
C ARG A 104 -3.90 -7.36 13.20
N ILE A 105 -4.58 -7.75 12.14
CA ILE A 105 -4.96 -6.81 11.08
C ILE A 105 -5.89 -5.73 11.63
N LYS A 106 -6.84 -6.12 12.47
CA LYS A 106 -7.75 -5.18 13.12
C LYS A 106 -6.99 -4.14 13.93
N LYS A 107 -6.00 -4.57 14.71
CA LYS A 107 -5.17 -3.66 15.50
C LYS A 107 -4.36 -2.73 14.62
N VAL A 108 -3.78 -3.26 13.54
CA VAL A 108 -3.01 -2.45 12.59
C VAL A 108 -3.90 -1.36 11.98
N ILE A 109 -5.08 -1.73 11.50
CA ILE A 109 -6.00 -0.78 10.88
C ILE A 109 -6.45 0.27 11.91
N SER A 110 -6.73 -0.15 13.14
CA SER A 110 -7.11 0.77 14.20
C SER A 110 -6.00 1.77 14.50
N GLU A 111 -4.76 1.31 14.58
CA GLU A 111 -3.62 2.19 14.82
C GLU A 111 -3.42 3.19 13.69
N VAL A 112 -3.55 2.73 12.45
CA VAL A 112 -3.43 3.59 11.26
C VAL A 112 -4.54 4.64 11.27
N SER A 113 -5.76 4.22 11.56
CA SER A 113 -6.91 5.11 11.63
C SER A 113 -6.73 6.19 12.70
N ASN A 114 -6.24 5.80 13.87
CA ASN A 114 -6.04 6.73 14.98
C ASN A 114 -4.88 7.68 14.76
N ALA A 115 -3.83 7.21 14.09
CA ALA A 115 -2.64 8.03 13.83
C ALA A 115 -2.90 9.12 12.79
N LYS A 116 -3.77 8.84 11.81
CA LYS A 116 -4.21 9.77 10.76
C LYS A 116 -3.13 10.28 9.79
N ASN A 117 -1.87 9.99 10.07
CA ASN A 117 -0.76 10.45 9.22
C ASN A 117 -0.03 9.29 8.53
N VAL A 118 -0.65 8.11 8.46
CA VAL A 118 -0.02 6.93 7.90
C VAL A 118 -0.63 6.58 6.54
N LEU A 119 0.26 6.38 5.57
CA LEU A 119 -0.09 5.77 4.28
C LEU A 119 0.42 4.34 4.33
N LEU A 120 -0.46 3.40 4.13
CA LEU A 120 -0.14 1.99 4.26
C LEU A 120 0.09 1.36 2.89
N PHE A 121 1.27 0.81 2.65
CA PHE A 121 1.56 0.07 1.41
C PHE A 121 1.37 -1.42 1.67
N ILE A 122 0.55 -2.06 0.84
CA ILE A 122 0.30 -3.49 0.93
C ILE A 122 0.67 -4.13 -0.40
N ASP A 123 1.80 -4.83 -0.42
CA ASP A 123 2.20 -5.59 -1.59
C ASP A 123 1.35 -6.87 -1.65
N GLU A 124 1.11 -7.34 -2.85
CA GLU A 124 0.25 -8.49 -3.07
C GLU A 124 -1.10 -8.32 -2.36
N LEU A 125 -1.74 -7.17 -2.62
CA LEU A 125 -3.00 -6.77 -1.98
C LEU A 125 -4.05 -7.89 -2.02
N HIS A 126 -4.05 -8.68 -3.08
CA HIS A 126 -5.00 -9.77 -3.25
C HIS A 126 -4.92 -10.82 -2.13
N THR A 127 -3.78 -10.92 -1.45
CA THR A 127 -3.62 -11.93 -0.39
C THR A 127 -4.49 -11.65 0.82
N ILE A 128 -4.88 -10.40 1.06
CA ILE A 128 -5.71 -10.05 2.21
C ILE A 128 -7.16 -9.74 1.83
N ILE A 129 -7.50 -9.71 0.55
CA ILE A 129 -8.85 -9.40 0.10
C ILE A 129 -9.52 -10.56 -0.61
N GLY A 130 -9.14 -11.78 -0.27
CA GLY A 130 -9.82 -12.97 -0.70
C GLY A 130 -9.17 -13.79 -1.79
N ALA A 131 -7.92 -13.48 -2.16
CA ALA A 131 -7.21 -14.23 -3.20
C ALA A 131 -7.04 -15.68 -2.84
N GLY A 132 -6.95 -15.94 -1.56
CA GLY A 132 -6.85 -17.29 -1.08
C GLY A 132 -8.13 -18.09 -1.16
N GLY A 133 -9.28 -17.51 -1.36
CA GLY A 133 -10.61 -18.10 -1.49
C GLY A 133 -10.82 -19.54 -1.08
N ALA A 134 -9.78 -20.30 -0.94
CA ALA A 134 -9.83 -21.69 -0.56
C ALA A 134 -9.96 -21.84 0.95
N GLU A 135 -10.33 -23.02 1.36
CA GLU A 135 -10.45 -23.34 2.76
C GLU A 135 -9.13 -23.09 3.49
N GLY A 136 -9.20 -22.42 4.61
CA GLY A 136 -8.01 -22.08 5.39
C GLY A 136 -7.28 -20.83 4.96
N SER A 137 -7.74 -20.17 3.91
CA SER A 137 -7.12 -18.94 3.45
C SER A 137 -7.42 -17.77 4.38
N LEU A 138 -6.55 -16.77 4.35
CA LEU A 138 -6.70 -15.55 5.13
C LEU A 138 -7.47 -14.52 4.32
N ASP A 139 -8.41 -13.85 4.96
CA ASP A 139 -9.22 -12.83 4.30
C ASP A 139 -9.51 -11.71 5.30
N ALA A 140 -8.91 -10.56 5.03
CA ALA A 140 -9.10 -9.37 5.85
C ALA A 140 -10.05 -8.37 5.19
N SER A 141 -10.73 -8.75 4.12
CA SER A 141 -11.62 -7.82 3.41
C SER A 141 -12.72 -7.27 4.30
N ASN A 142 -13.24 -8.08 5.23
CA ASN A 142 -14.27 -7.65 6.16
C ASN A 142 -13.78 -6.57 7.13
N ILE A 143 -12.49 -6.48 7.31
CA ILE A 143 -11.86 -5.47 8.18
C ILE A 143 -11.48 -4.24 7.35
N LEU A 144 -10.90 -4.48 6.19
CA LEU A 144 -10.36 -3.42 5.34
C LEU A 144 -11.46 -2.60 4.63
N LYS A 145 -12.48 -3.27 4.10
CA LYS A 145 -13.55 -2.58 3.37
C LYS A 145 -14.25 -1.49 4.18
N PRO A 146 -14.67 -1.74 5.43
CA PRO A 146 -15.30 -0.68 6.20
C PRO A 146 -14.38 0.50 6.48
N ALA A 147 -13.11 0.24 6.74
CA ALA A 147 -12.13 1.30 7.00
C ALA A 147 -11.92 2.17 5.76
N LEU A 148 -11.83 1.55 4.59
CA LEU A 148 -11.70 2.28 3.32
C LEU A 148 -12.98 3.07 3.02
N ALA A 149 -14.14 2.47 3.26
CA ALA A 149 -15.42 3.12 3.00
C ALA A 149 -15.63 4.37 3.85
N ARG A 150 -15.14 4.34 5.08
CA ARG A 150 -15.24 5.49 5.99
C ARG A 150 -14.11 6.50 5.83
N GLY A 151 -13.13 6.20 4.97
CA GLY A 151 -11.99 7.07 4.79
C GLY A 151 -11.05 7.11 5.99
N GLU A 152 -11.09 6.08 6.82
CA GLU A 152 -10.26 6.01 8.03
C GLU A 152 -8.80 5.68 7.72
N VAL A 153 -8.56 4.96 6.61
CA VAL A 153 -7.22 4.57 6.21
C VAL A 153 -7.02 4.88 4.73
N GLN A 154 -5.78 5.12 4.37
CA GLN A 154 -5.37 5.27 2.97
C GLN A 154 -4.35 4.18 2.66
N VAL A 155 -4.60 3.44 1.58
CA VAL A 155 -3.80 2.27 1.22
C VAL A 155 -3.26 2.42 -0.20
N ILE A 156 -1.98 2.11 -0.36
CA ILE A 156 -1.38 1.93 -1.67
C ILE A 156 -1.23 0.43 -1.86
N GLY A 157 -1.97 -0.13 -2.80
CA GLY A 157 -1.89 -1.56 -3.07
C GLY A 157 -0.95 -1.88 -4.22
N ALA A 158 -0.51 -3.11 -4.30
CA ALA A 158 0.27 -3.60 -5.44
C ALA A 158 -0.18 -5.02 -5.75
N THR A 159 -0.43 -5.28 -7.03
CA THR A 159 -0.91 -6.60 -7.46
C THR A 159 -0.69 -6.76 -8.97
N THR A 160 -1.04 -7.92 -9.51
CA THR A 160 -1.03 -8.14 -10.96
C THR A 160 -2.38 -7.75 -11.56
N ILE A 161 -2.42 -7.59 -12.89
CA ILE A 161 -3.67 -7.23 -13.57
C ILE A 161 -4.73 -8.33 -13.41
N GLU A 162 -4.33 -9.58 -13.45
CA GLU A 162 -5.25 -10.70 -13.27
C GLU A 162 -5.89 -10.69 -11.89
N GLU A 163 -5.06 -10.49 -10.85
CA GLU A 163 -5.53 -10.45 -9.46
C GLU A 163 -6.43 -9.23 -9.24
N TYR A 164 -6.06 -8.09 -9.81
CA TYR A 164 -6.88 -6.89 -9.68
C TYR A 164 -8.28 -7.10 -10.27
N ARG A 165 -8.34 -7.64 -11.48
CA ARG A 165 -9.63 -7.91 -12.14
C ARG A 165 -10.47 -8.91 -11.37
N LYS A 166 -9.83 -9.91 -10.78
CA LYS A 166 -10.51 -10.99 -10.10
C LYS A 166 -11.03 -10.59 -8.73
N TYR A 167 -10.24 -9.82 -7.97
CA TYR A 167 -10.52 -9.56 -6.56
C TYR A 167 -10.92 -8.13 -6.24
N VAL A 168 -10.48 -7.15 -6.99
CA VAL A 168 -10.79 -5.74 -6.73
C VAL A 168 -11.89 -5.25 -7.65
N GLU A 169 -11.72 -5.44 -8.95
CA GLU A 169 -12.64 -4.90 -9.96
C GLU A 169 -14.04 -5.49 -9.83
N LYS A 170 -14.15 -6.74 -9.42
CA LYS A 170 -15.45 -7.41 -9.24
C LYS A 170 -16.12 -7.11 -7.89
N ASP A 171 -15.42 -6.46 -7.00
CA ASP A 171 -15.95 -6.09 -5.70
C ASP A 171 -16.33 -4.61 -5.72
N ALA A 172 -17.63 -4.31 -5.70
CA ALA A 172 -18.12 -2.93 -5.83
C ALA A 172 -17.55 -2.00 -4.74
N ALA A 173 -17.39 -2.51 -3.52
CA ALA A 173 -16.87 -1.69 -2.43
C ALA A 173 -15.40 -1.33 -2.63
N LEU A 174 -14.59 -2.29 -3.09
CA LEU A 174 -13.17 -2.05 -3.34
C LEU A 174 -12.95 -1.25 -4.62
N GLU A 175 -13.70 -1.56 -5.66
CA GLU A 175 -13.57 -0.87 -6.95
C GLU A 175 -13.82 0.63 -6.83
N ARG A 176 -14.74 1.02 -5.95
CA ARG A 176 -15.03 2.44 -5.69
C ARG A 176 -13.93 3.16 -4.92
N ARG A 177 -13.06 2.43 -4.26
CA ARG A 177 -12.03 3.01 -3.39
C ARG A 177 -10.63 2.97 -3.97
N PHE A 178 -10.39 2.06 -4.92
CA PHE A 178 -9.08 1.91 -5.55
C PHE A 178 -9.05 2.48 -6.97
N GLN A 179 -7.97 3.18 -7.27
CA GLN A 179 -7.71 3.65 -8.63
C GLN A 179 -6.49 2.89 -9.17
N PRO A 180 -6.66 2.13 -10.27
CA PRO A 180 -5.52 1.38 -10.81
C PRO A 180 -4.49 2.30 -11.46
N VAL A 181 -3.21 1.97 -11.25
CA VAL A 181 -2.07 2.64 -11.87
C VAL A 181 -1.24 1.55 -12.55
N MET A 182 -1.20 1.57 -13.86
CA MET A 182 -0.44 0.57 -14.61
C MET A 182 1.05 0.87 -14.51
N VAL A 183 1.82 -0.15 -14.13
CA VAL A 183 3.27 -0.07 -14.01
C VAL A 183 3.87 -1.02 -15.04
N GLU A 184 4.59 -0.45 -15.99
CA GLU A 184 5.20 -1.24 -17.06
C GLU A 184 6.70 -1.36 -16.81
N GLU A 185 7.32 -2.35 -17.44
CA GLU A 185 8.76 -2.46 -17.38
C GLU A 185 9.39 -1.22 -18.02
N PRO A 186 10.51 -0.73 -17.50
CA PRO A 186 11.20 0.40 -18.13
C PRO A 186 11.54 0.04 -19.58
N GLY A 187 11.01 0.84 -20.49
CA GLY A 187 11.30 0.66 -21.91
C GLY A 187 12.60 1.35 -22.30
N ALA A 188 13.02 1.11 -23.54
CA ALA A 188 14.24 1.73 -24.08
C ALA A 188 14.19 3.26 -23.98
N ASP A 189 13.02 3.83 -24.19
CA ASP A 189 12.83 5.29 -24.14
C ASP A 189 13.12 5.85 -22.77
N GLU A 190 12.74 5.13 -21.73
CA GLU A 190 12.96 5.56 -20.35
C GLU A 190 14.42 5.44 -19.95
N THR A 191 15.12 4.46 -20.49
CA THR A 191 16.51 4.24 -20.16
C THR A 191 17.43 5.22 -20.87
N ILE A 192 16.98 5.82 -21.96
CA ILE A 192 17.76 6.81 -22.72
C ILE A 192 17.72 8.18 -22.02
N GLU A 193 16.66 8.45 -21.33
CA GLU A 193 16.53 9.69 -20.58
C GLU A 193 17.27 9.63 -19.25
#